data_c31fd65f5ccb8e3270852d7c3611d4be
#
_entry.id   c31fd65f5ccb8e3270852d7c3611d4be
#
_cell.length_a   1.000
_cell.length_b   1.000
_cell.length_c   1.000
_cell.angle_alpha   90.00
_cell.angle_beta   90.00
_cell.angle_gamma   90.00
#
_symmetry.space_group_name_H-M   'P 1'
#
loop_
_entity.id
_entity.type
_entity.pdbx_description
1 polymer ?
#
loop_
_entity_poly.entity_id
_entity_poly.type
_entity_poly.pdbx_seq_one_letter_code
_entity_poly.pdbx_strand_id
1 'polypeptide(L)'
;MHARSLISRTAASIAAAALLGLTPLAHAEAGGHRLPRLAPATPGTLVGTCESLATRLAGLPGTTITAATTVTAGTLAVAGSPVGEHCRVTGRSYEHVSPVDGKTYAVQFEMRLPKAWNGRFFHQGNGGIDGAVSTANTTFGGGPLTSTLLQGFAVISSDAGHANSQGGPAFGLDPQARLDYGYQAVGKLTPIAKQVIAGAYGRGPDRSYFGGCSNGGRHTLVAAARYANEYDGYLAGAPGYNLPLAALANIFGAQRYATVATGDPSTPAGLETAFTAAERRMLGAAVLARCDKLDGAVDGLIQATRTCQRVFDLQRDVPTCEGPRDGTCLSQAQKIAIAPIFSGATTSNGTPFYGPFYFDSGIGGGGIPFWEFIAPLALDSGAVGAIFKVPPSALALSNGPAFSLGLDIDQALAELFAVDATYTESAMSFMTPPNAHDMNAVRERGAKILVYHGVSDPIFSVADTEAWYDGIDKSSGNRARDFARLYEVPGMGHCSGGPATDQADFITPLVNWVEQGVAPGRIVARARGAGSPGGANADVPASWSPSRTRPLCPYPSVARYDRSGDIEQAANWLCEGRGGGDD
;
A
#
# COMPACT_ATOMS: atom_id res chain seq x y z
N MET A 1 60.35 -65.16 14.00
CA MET A 1 61.49 -65.77 13.21
C MET A 1 62.03 -64.66 12.33
N HIS A 2 63.30 -64.40 12.54
CA HIS A 2 64.34 -63.79 11.69
C HIS A 2 64.05 -62.39 11.14
N ALA A 3 64.69 -61.39 11.67
CA ALA A 3 66.10 -61.07 11.94
C ALA A 3 66.80 -60.30 10.79
N ARG A 4 67.26 -59.09 11.14
CA ARG A 4 68.50 -58.41 10.72
C ARG A 4 68.59 -57.87 9.27
N SER A 5 69.20 -56.75 8.97
CA SER A 5 70.36 -56.09 9.55
C SER A 5 70.56 -54.70 8.97
N LEU A 6 71.07 -53.83 9.82
CA LEU A 6 71.84 -52.59 9.62
C LEU A 6 72.74 -52.59 8.36
N ILE A 7 72.94 -51.41 7.74
CA ILE A 7 74.26 -50.79 7.57
C ILE A 7 74.12 -49.28 7.33
N SER A 8 74.83 -48.53 8.14
CA SER A 8 75.09 -47.11 8.09
C SER A 8 76.06 -46.73 6.98
N ARG A 9 75.95 -45.53 6.40
CA ARG A 9 77.13 -44.68 6.05
C ARG A 9 76.69 -43.23 5.88
N THR A 10 77.42 -42.42 6.61
CA THR A 10 77.52 -40.96 6.62
C THR A 10 78.05 -40.38 5.33
N ALA A 11 77.57 -39.22 4.89
CA ALA A 11 78.38 -38.07 4.41
C ALA A 11 77.54 -36.85 4.08
N ALA A 12 77.91 -35.79 4.79
CA ALA A 12 78.15 -34.41 4.39
C ALA A 12 77.08 -33.55 3.74
N SER A 13 76.77 -32.54 4.47
CA SER A 13 76.11 -31.26 4.29
C SER A 13 76.36 -30.55 2.95
N ILE A 14 75.29 -30.00 2.34
CA ILE A 14 75.29 -28.67 1.72
C ILE A 14 73.92 -28.04 1.99
N ALA A 15 73.90 -26.93 2.69
CA ALA A 15 72.74 -26.09 2.95
C ALA A 15 72.43 -25.28 1.68
N ALA A 16 71.22 -25.44 1.15
CA ALA A 16 70.62 -24.49 0.23
C ALA A 16 69.26 -24.01 0.85
N ALA A 17 69.28 -22.78 1.32
CA ALA A 17 68.09 -22.10 1.82
C ALA A 17 67.14 -21.78 0.65
N ALA A 18 66.05 -22.54 0.54
CA ALA A 18 64.94 -22.18 -0.32
C ALA A 18 63.94 -21.35 0.49
N LEU A 19 63.88 -20.02 0.23
CA LEU A 19 62.78 -19.16 0.67
C LEU A 19 61.50 -19.60 -0.03
N LEU A 20 60.66 -20.35 0.66
CA LEU A 20 59.26 -20.55 0.29
C LEU A 20 58.50 -19.29 0.63
N GLY A 21 58.24 -18.47 -0.39
CA GLY A 21 57.29 -17.36 -0.31
C GLY A 21 55.88 -17.90 0.01
N LEU A 22 55.41 -17.60 1.22
CA LEU A 22 54.00 -17.74 1.58
C LEU A 22 53.21 -16.65 0.82
N THR A 23 52.62 -17.03 -0.32
CA THR A 23 51.54 -16.24 -0.90
C THR A 23 50.35 -16.36 0.04
N PRO A 24 49.77 -15.24 0.50
CA PRO A 24 48.51 -15.29 1.23
C PRO A 24 47.44 -15.85 0.27
N LEU A 25 46.79 -16.97 0.63
CA LEU A 25 45.55 -17.40 0.05
C LEU A 25 44.55 -16.25 0.24
N ALA A 26 44.31 -15.51 -0.85
CA ALA A 26 43.20 -14.61 -0.92
C ALA A 26 41.93 -15.49 -0.70
N HIS A 27 41.30 -15.32 0.46
CA HIS A 27 39.96 -15.81 0.66
C HIS A 27 39.12 -15.11 -0.42
N ALA A 28 38.66 -15.87 -1.41
CA ALA A 28 37.60 -15.42 -2.28
C ALA A 28 36.40 -15.18 -1.36
N GLU A 29 36.15 -13.91 -1.01
CA GLU A 29 34.86 -13.50 -0.49
C GLU A 29 33.82 -14.05 -1.47
N ALA A 30 32.91 -14.87 -0.96
CA ALA A 30 31.75 -15.31 -1.71
C ALA A 30 31.08 -14.06 -2.26
N GLY A 31 31.20 -13.85 -3.57
CA GLY A 31 30.69 -12.65 -4.23
C GLY A 31 29.18 -12.60 -4.08
N GLY A 32 28.72 -11.94 -3.02
CA GLY A 32 27.34 -11.52 -2.91
C GLY A 32 27.08 -10.64 -4.13
N HIS A 33 26.18 -11.08 -5.02
CA HIS A 33 25.73 -10.26 -6.14
C HIS A 33 25.19 -8.94 -5.58
N ARG A 34 25.99 -7.89 -5.65
CA ARG A 34 25.51 -6.55 -5.34
C ARG A 34 24.45 -6.18 -6.36
N LEU A 35 23.25 -5.77 -5.89
CA LEU A 35 22.20 -5.30 -6.78
C LEU A 35 22.72 -4.11 -7.60
N PRO A 36 22.25 -3.95 -8.86
CA PRO A 36 22.59 -2.80 -9.68
C PRO A 36 22.31 -1.49 -8.95
N ARG A 37 23.25 -0.54 -9.02
CA ARG A 37 23.09 0.78 -8.47
C ARG A 37 22.67 1.74 -9.56
N LEU A 38 21.52 2.39 -9.39
CA LEU A 38 21.01 3.36 -10.34
C LEU A 38 21.67 4.73 -10.07
N ALA A 39 22.04 5.45 -11.15
CA ALA A 39 22.61 6.79 -11.01
C ALA A 39 21.55 7.82 -10.59
N PRO A 40 21.91 8.90 -9.87
CA PRO A 40 20.99 9.99 -9.59
C PRO A 40 20.41 10.63 -10.85
N ALA A 41 19.19 11.16 -10.75
CA ALA A 41 18.56 11.90 -11.82
C ALA A 41 19.21 13.27 -12.03
N THR A 42 19.20 13.76 -13.26
CA THR A 42 19.76 15.05 -13.66
C THR A 42 18.64 16.07 -13.88
N PRO A 43 18.69 17.27 -13.29
CA PRO A 43 17.70 18.31 -13.53
C PRO A 43 17.63 18.78 -14.98
N GLY A 44 16.46 19.30 -15.37
CA GLY A 44 16.19 19.87 -16.68
C GLY A 44 15.18 21.02 -16.60
N THR A 45 14.96 21.70 -17.72
CA THR A 45 13.99 22.79 -17.81
C THR A 45 13.04 22.56 -18.98
N LEU A 46 11.81 23.08 -18.86
CA LEU A 46 10.80 23.00 -19.92
C LEU A 46 11.33 23.70 -21.20
N VAL A 47 11.24 22.99 -22.31
CA VAL A 47 11.64 23.49 -23.64
C VAL A 47 10.43 24.11 -24.34
N GLY A 48 10.57 25.37 -24.77
CA GLY A 48 9.48 26.12 -25.39
C GLY A 48 8.36 26.51 -24.40
N THR A 49 7.18 26.81 -24.91
CA THR A 49 6.01 27.15 -24.09
C THR A 49 5.19 25.88 -23.78
N CYS A 50 4.46 25.91 -22.68
CA CYS A 50 3.53 24.85 -22.32
C CYS A 50 2.48 24.61 -23.42
N GLU A 51 1.90 25.69 -23.91
CA GLU A 51 0.82 25.67 -24.90
C GLU A 51 1.26 25.01 -26.22
N SER A 52 2.54 25.13 -26.57
CA SER A 52 3.10 24.49 -27.76
C SER A 52 3.16 22.96 -27.66
N LEU A 53 3.06 22.39 -26.45
CA LEU A 53 3.10 20.94 -26.24
C LEU A 53 1.94 20.23 -26.96
N ALA A 54 0.74 20.80 -26.94
CA ALA A 54 -0.41 20.18 -27.61
C ALA A 54 -0.14 19.87 -29.08
N THR A 55 0.49 20.82 -29.79
CA THR A 55 0.88 20.64 -31.21
C THR A 55 2.07 19.67 -31.33
N ARG A 56 3.08 19.79 -30.48
CA ARG A 56 4.28 18.93 -30.54
C ARG A 56 3.99 17.47 -30.23
N LEU A 57 2.91 17.21 -29.51
CA LEU A 57 2.49 15.87 -29.08
C LEU A 57 1.31 15.33 -29.89
N ALA A 58 0.89 15.99 -30.98
CA ALA A 58 -0.26 15.58 -31.79
C ALA A 58 -0.12 14.18 -32.42
N GLY A 59 1.09 13.63 -32.49
CA GLY A 59 1.38 12.31 -33.08
C GLY A 59 1.46 11.15 -32.08
N LEU A 60 1.05 11.34 -30.83
CA LEU A 60 1.09 10.26 -29.83
C LEU A 60 0.10 9.14 -30.20
N PRO A 61 0.54 7.87 -30.21
CA PRO A 61 -0.31 6.75 -30.61
C PRO A 61 -1.57 6.62 -29.72
N GLY A 62 -2.75 6.50 -30.36
CA GLY A 62 -4.03 6.29 -29.67
C GLY A 62 -4.37 7.37 -28.63
N THR A 63 -3.76 8.57 -28.73
CA THR A 63 -3.85 9.60 -27.70
C THR A 63 -4.22 10.95 -28.27
N THR A 64 -5.16 11.63 -27.65
CA THR A 64 -5.52 13.02 -27.92
C THR A 64 -5.15 13.89 -26.73
N ILE A 65 -4.25 14.88 -26.95
CA ILE A 65 -4.01 15.93 -25.95
C ILE A 65 -5.16 16.93 -26.06
N THR A 66 -5.91 17.10 -24.96
CA THR A 66 -7.10 17.97 -24.93
C THR A 66 -6.75 19.40 -24.53
N ALA A 67 -5.72 19.59 -23.71
CA ALA A 67 -5.20 20.90 -23.35
C ALA A 67 -3.75 20.81 -22.88
N ALA A 68 -3.02 21.91 -23.05
CA ALA A 68 -1.74 22.18 -22.41
C ALA A 68 -1.74 23.64 -21.96
N THR A 69 -1.68 23.90 -20.66
CA THR A 69 -1.84 25.25 -20.07
C THR A 69 -0.82 25.50 -18.98
N THR A 70 -0.21 26.69 -19.00
CA THR A 70 0.71 27.14 -17.95
C THR A 70 -0.07 27.40 -16.67
N VAL A 71 0.39 26.82 -15.56
CA VAL A 71 -0.07 27.10 -14.19
C VAL A 71 1.01 27.92 -13.51
N THR A 72 0.70 29.18 -13.21
CA THR A 72 1.66 30.11 -12.58
C THR A 72 2.00 29.67 -11.17
N ALA A 73 3.20 30.00 -10.71
CA ALA A 73 3.66 29.68 -9.36
C ALA A 73 2.68 30.18 -8.29
N GLY A 74 2.37 29.35 -7.31
CA GLY A 74 1.46 29.65 -6.21
C GLY A 74 -0.03 29.49 -6.52
N THR A 75 -0.45 29.26 -7.79
CA THR A 75 -1.86 28.95 -8.12
C THR A 75 -2.32 27.64 -7.50
N LEU A 76 -1.44 26.64 -7.47
CA LEU A 76 -1.66 25.38 -6.76
C LEU A 76 -0.83 25.40 -5.47
N ALA A 77 -1.44 24.97 -4.37
CA ALA A 77 -0.74 24.70 -3.12
C ALA A 77 -0.99 23.27 -2.68
N VAL A 78 0.02 22.65 -2.05
CA VAL A 78 -0.09 21.34 -1.44
C VAL A 78 0.26 21.50 0.05
N ALA A 79 -0.69 21.20 0.94
CA ALA A 79 -0.58 21.41 2.38
C ALA A 79 -0.09 22.81 2.76
N GLY A 80 -0.61 23.83 2.10
CA GLY A 80 -0.22 25.23 2.31
C GLY A 80 1.09 25.66 1.66
N SER A 81 1.87 24.73 1.09
CA SER A 81 3.11 25.03 0.36
C SER A 81 2.83 25.34 -1.11
N PRO A 82 3.22 26.51 -1.64
CA PRO A 82 2.96 26.87 -3.04
C PRO A 82 3.78 26.01 -3.98
N VAL A 83 3.13 25.48 -5.03
CA VAL A 83 3.79 24.75 -6.11
C VAL A 83 4.40 25.75 -7.10
N GLY A 84 5.60 25.47 -7.60
CA GLY A 84 6.27 26.26 -8.62
C GLY A 84 5.51 26.27 -9.95
N GLU A 85 5.91 27.17 -10.87
CA GLU A 85 5.36 27.22 -12.22
C GLU A 85 5.51 25.88 -12.93
N HIS A 86 4.43 25.40 -13.54
CA HIS A 86 4.40 24.10 -14.21
C HIS A 86 3.41 24.10 -15.37
N CYS A 87 3.60 23.19 -16.32
CA CYS A 87 2.68 22.94 -17.41
C CYS A 87 1.68 21.84 -16.99
N ARG A 88 0.38 22.13 -17.11
CA ARG A 88 -0.68 21.14 -16.98
C ARG A 88 -1.08 20.66 -18.36
N VAL A 89 -0.91 19.36 -18.61
CA VAL A 89 -1.34 18.67 -19.83
C VAL A 89 -2.47 17.74 -19.48
N THR A 90 -3.58 17.79 -20.21
CA THR A 90 -4.68 16.84 -20.11
C THR A 90 -4.88 16.11 -21.43
N GLY A 91 -5.35 14.88 -21.36
CA GLY A 91 -5.59 14.07 -22.53
C GLY A 91 -6.45 12.85 -22.26
N ARG A 92 -6.74 12.13 -23.34
CA ARG A 92 -7.42 10.83 -23.32
C ARG A 92 -6.72 9.89 -24.29
N SER A 93 -6.68 8.60 -23.90
CA SER A 93 -5.98 7.58 -24.68
C SER A 93 -6.83 6.33 -24.82
N TYR A 94 -6.63 5.62 -25.93
CA TYR A 94 -7.25 4.31 -26.20
C TYR A 94 -8.78 4.33 -26.11
N GLU A 95 -9.39 5.36 -26.68
CA GLU A 95 -10.85 5.49 -26.76
C GLU A 95 -11.45 4.33 -27.55
N HIS A 96 -12.51 3.70 -27.00
CA HIS A 96 -13.25 2.63 -27.65
C HIS A 96 -14.72 2.68 -27.27
N VAL A 97 -15.56 2.05 -28.08
CA VAL A 97 -16.99 1.82 -27.77
C VAL A 97 -17.15 0.41 -27.26
N SER A 98 -17.78 0.28 -26.11
CA SER A 98 -18.07 -1.01 -25.49
C SER A 98 -18.99 -1.86 -26.35
N PRO A 99 -18.66 -3.12 -26.62
CA PRO A 99 -19.57 -4.05 -27.32
C PRO A 99 -20.73 -4.53 -26.44
N VAL A 100 -20.68 -4.28 -25.11
CA VAL A 100 -21.66 -4.78 -24.14
C VAL A 100 -22.71 -3.74 -23.81
N ASP A 101 -22.30 -2.50 -23.48
CA ASP A 101 -23.23 -1.44 -23.04
C ASP A 101 -23.31 -0.23 -23.99
N GLY A 102 -22.53 -0.25 -25.08
CA GLY A 102 -22.52 0.80 -26.11
C GLY A 102 -21.93 2.14 -25.67
N LYS A 103 -21.37 2.24 -24.46
CA LYS A 103 -20.73 3.47 -23.98
C LYS A 103 -19.33 3.63 -24.53
N THR A 104 -18.87 4.87 -24.59
CA THR A 104 -17.48 5.18 -24.96
C THR A 104 -16.61 5.26 -23.73
N TYR A 105 -15.54 4.45 -23.69
CA TYR A 105 -14.53 4.41 -22.67
C TYR A 105 -13.19 4.95 -23.18
N ALA A 106 -12.40 5.53 -22.29
CA ALA A 106 -11.03 5.98 -22.59
C ALA A 106 -10.25 6.11 -21.29
N VAL A 107 -8.93 6.02 -21.34
CA VAL A 107 -8.07 6.38 -20.21
C VAL A 107 -7.84 7.89 -20.24
N GLN A 108 -8.51 8.64 -19.38
CA GLN A 108 -8.28 10.06 -19.21
C GLN A 108 -7.14 10.32 -18.24
N PHE A 109 -6.35 11.38 -18.48
CA PHE A 109 -5.21 11.70 -17.65
C PHE A 109 -4.96 13.20 -17.51
N GLU A 110 -4.28 13.56 -16.42
CA GLU A 110 -3.63 14.85 -16.18
C GLU A 110 -2.14 14.61 -15.94
N MET A 111 -1.28 15.41 -16.59
CA MET A 111 0.14 15.49 -16.25
C MET A 111 0.50 16.90 -15.79
N ARG A 112 1.37 16.98 -14.80
CA ARG A 112 1.99 18.23 -14.36
C ARG A 112 3.49 18.16 -14.54
N LEU A 113 4.02 19.10 -15.31
CA LEU A 113 5.39 19.15 -15.78
C LEU A 113 6.05 20.43 -15.23
N PRO A 114 6.85 20.34 -14.13
CA PRO A 114 7.49 21.51 -13.54
C PRO A 114 8.38 22.25 -14.53
N LYS A 115 8.38 23.59 -14.49
CA LYS A 115 9.32 24.38 -15.31
C LYS A 115 10.76 24.05 -14.95
N ALA A 116 11.06 23.92 -13.66
CA ALA A 116 12.32 23.40 -13.15
C ALA A 116 12.13 21.93 -12.76
N TRP A 117 12.43 21.05 -13.70
CA TRP A 117 12.26 19.60 -13.53
C TRP A 117 13.50 18.96 -12.89
N ASN A 118 13.29 18.02 -11.96
CA ASN A 118 14.39 17.34 -11.27
C ASN A 118 14.90 16.06 -11.97
N GLY A 119 14.44 15.76 -13.20
CA GLY A 119 14.84 14.56 -13.95
C GLY A 119 14.00 13.31 -13.66
N ARG A 120 13.00 13.41 -12.75
CA ARG A 120 12.22 12.27 -12.28
C ARG A 120 10.78 12.32 -12.78
N PHE A 121 10.22 11.13 -12.94
CA PHE A 121 8.82 10.92 -13.27
C PHE A 121 8.12 10.17 -12.13
N PHE A 122 6.89 10.54 -11.84
CA PHE A 122 6.04 9.82 -10.89
C PHE A 122 4.68 9.51 -11.51
N HIS A 123 4.28 8.23 -11.51
CA HIS A 123 2.95 7.80 -11.87
C HIS A 123 2.12 7.64 -10.59
N GLN A 124 1.11 8.48 -10.41
CA GLN A 124 0.20 8.46 -9.27
C GLN A 124 -0.93 7.47 -9.54
N GLY A 125 -1.01 6.40 -8.73
CA GLY A 125 -2.15 5.50 -8.65
C GLY A 125 -3.23 6.10 -7.74
N ASN A 126 -4.46 6.20 -8.23
CA ASN A 126 -5.59 6.71 -7.44
C ASN A 126 -6.27 5.60 -6.63
N GLY A 127 -7.18 5.96 -5.74
CA GLY A 127 -7.87 5.05 -4.83
C GLY A 127 -9.30 4.72 -5.27
N GLY A 128 -10.00 3.98 -4.43
CA GLY A 128 -11.38 3.55 -4.66
C GLY A 128 -11.51 2.64 -5.88
N ILE A 129 -12.55 2.85 -6.65
CA ILE A 129 -12.73 2.20 -7.95
C ILE A 129 -12.27 3.10 -9.12
N ASP A 130 -11.32 4.01 -8.86
CA ASP A 130 -10.85 5.11 -9.73
C ASP A 130 -12.01 5.90 -10.35
N GLY A 131 -12.08 6.09 -11.66
CA GLY A 131 -13.19 6.78 -12.33
C GLY A 131 -13.11 8.31 -12.31
N ALA A 132 -12.07 8.87 -11.72
CA ALA A 132 -11.78 10.30 -11.71
C ALA A 132 -10.29 10.56 -11.86
N VAL A 133 -9.95 11.56 -12.67
CA VAL A 133 -8.59 12.06 -12.76
C VAL A 133 -8.32 12.99 -11.58
N SER A 134 -7.63 12.47 -10.56
CA SER A 134 -7.18 13.28 -9.43
C SER A 134 -6.07 14.25 -9.84
N THR A 135 -5.94 15.37 -9.12
CA THR A 135 -4.81 16.28 -9.33
C THR A 135 -3.47 15.53 -9.23
N ALA A 136 -2.66 15.64 -10.28
CA ALA A 136 -1.35 14.98 -10.34
C ALA A 136 -0.32 15.69 -9.44
N ASN A 137 -0.42 15.54 -8.15
CA ASN A 137 0.42 16.20 -7.14
C ASN A 137 1.07 15.25 -6.12
N THR A 138 0.61 14.01 -6.08
CA THR A 138 1.13 12.93 -5.23
C THR A 138 1.06 13.24 -3.73
N THR A 139 -0.13 13.19 -3.19
CA THR A 139 -0.35 13.26 -1.73
C THR A 139 -0.69 11.86 -1.20
N PHE A 140 0.07 11.38 -0.22
CA PHE A 140 -0.13 10.07 0.40
C PHE A 140 -0.28 10.18 1.91
N GLY A 141 -1.14 9.33 2.46
CA GLY A 141 -1.33 9.20 3.90
C GLY A 141 -1.85 10.46 4.58
N GLY A 142 -1.59 10.63 5.83
CA GLY A 142 -2.14 11.60 6.76
C GLY A 142 -1.90 13.08 6.50
N GLY A 143 -1.66 13.43 5.30
CA GLY A 143 -1.34 14.76 4.81
C GLY A 143 0.09 14.80 4.31
N PRO A 144 0.35 15.62 3.29
CA PRO A 144 1.63 15.60 2.62
C PRO A 144 2.70 16.27 3.48
N LEU A 145 3.64 15.50 4.02
CA LEU A 145 4.94 16.05 4.40
C LEU A 145 5.73 16.36 3.14
N THR A 146 5.58 15.51 2.11
CA THR A 146 6.22 15.68 0.81
C THR A 146 5.23 15.40 -0.31
N SER A 147 5.38 16.15 -1.39
CA SER A 147 4.67 15.95 -2.65
C SER A 147 5.71 15.86 -3.75
N THR A 148 5.60 14.88 -4.63
CA THR A 148 6.58 14.72 -5.71
C THR A 148 6.56 15.93 -6.65
N LEU A 149 5.38 16.53 -6.88
CA LEU A 149 5.27 17.77 -7.67
C LEU A 149 6.02 18.94 -7.01
N LEU A 150 5.90 19.10 -5.66
CA LEU A 150 6.67 20.11 -4.91
C LEU A 150 8.18 19.86 -4.99
N GLN A 151 8.59 18.60 -5.07
CA GLN A 151 10.00 18.22 -5.25
C GLN A 151 10.49 18.37 -6.70
N GLY A 152 9.63 18.76 -7.64
CA GLY A 152 9.99 18.98 -9.04
C GLY A 152 9.90 17.75 -9.95
N PHE A 153 9.19 16.70 -9.57
CA PHE A 153 8.90 15.57 -10.46
C PHE A 153 7.87 15.96 -11.52
N ALA A 154 7.98 15.39 -12.71
CA ALA A 154 6.86 15.27 -13.63
C ALA A 154 5.89 14.22 -13.10
N VAL A 155 4.60 14.54 -12.99
CA VAL A 155 3.60 13.66 -12.39
C VAL A 155 2.46 13.39 -13.35
N ILE A 156 2.00 12.13 -13.47
CA ILE A 156 0.75 11.76 -14.15
C ILE A 156 -0.25 11.15 -13.17
N SER A 157 -1.52 11.40 -13.41
CA SER A 157 -2.68 10.77 -12.74
C SER A 157 -3.72 10.42 -13.79
N SER A 158 -4.52 9.37 -13.59
CA SER A 158 -5.56 8.92 -14.54
C SER A 158 -6.84 8.50 -13.82
N ASP A 159 -7.89 8.28 -14.61
CA ASP A 159 -9.16 7.69 -14.18
C ASP A 159 -9.18 6.15 -14.25
N ALA A 160 -8.07 5.53 -14.62
CA ALA A 160 -7.93 4.10 -14.82
C ALA A 160 -8.83 3.50 -15.91
N GLY A 161 -9.23 4.30 -16.90
CA GLY A 161 -9.90 3.83 -18.13
C GLY A 161 -11.41 3.94 -18.14
N HIS A 162 -12.02 4.58 -17.15
CA HIS A 162 -13.46 4.84 -17.10
C HIS A 162 -13.75 6.12 -16.31
N ALA A 163 -14.94 6.70 -16.50
CA ALA A 163 -15.36 7.88 -15.75
C ALA A 163 -16.53 7.56 -14.80
N ASN A 164 -16.55 8.15 -13.61
CA ASN A 164 -17.65 8.02 -12.65
C ASN A 164 -19.01 8.40 -13.23
N SER A 165 -19.04 9.35 -14.19
CA SER A 165 -20.24 9.73 -14.92
C SER A 165 -20.88 8.59 -15.74
N GLN A 166 -20.15 7.50 -15.96
CA GLN A 166 -20.64 6.32 -16.67
C GLN A 166 -21.41 5.35 -15.78
N GLY A 167 -21.66 5.69 -14.51
CA GLY A 167 -22.50 4.95 -13.56
C GLY A 167 -21.72 4.20 -12.48
N GLY A 168 -20.61 4.76 -12.02
CA GLY A 168 -19.80 4.16 -10.95
C GLY A 168 -19.33 2.74 -11.35
N PRO A 169 -19.63 1.69 -10.55
CA PRO A 169 -19.15 0.33 -10.80
C PRO A 169 -19.71 -0.32 -12.09
N ALA A 170 -20.69 0.31 -12.76
CA ALA A 170 -21.25 -0.19 -14.00
C ALA A 170 -20.24 -0.26 -15.17
N PHE A 171 -19.08 0.42 -15.07
CA PHE A 171 -18.00 0.23 -16.03
C PHE A 171 -17.53 -1.22 -16.12
N GLY A 172 -17.71 -1.98 -15.03
CA GLY A 172 -17.41 -3.41 -15.00
C GLY A 172 -18.19 -4.26 -15.99
N LEU A 173 -19.21 -3.70 -16.67
CA LEU A 173 -19.87 -4.36 -17.81
C LEU A 173 -19.03 -4.35 -19.08
N ASP A 174 -18.09 -3.40 -19.23
CA ASP A 174 -17.15 -3.38 -20.35
C ASP A 174 -15.92 -4.25 -20.03
N PRO A 175 -15.62 -5.29 -20.82
CA PRO A 175 -14.49 -6.17 -20.56
C PRO A 175 -13.13 -5.44 -20.64
N GLN A 176 -13.00 -4.45 -21.53
CA GLN A 176 -11.75 -3.70 -21.63
C GLN A 176 -11.55 -2.73 -20.47
N ALA A 177 -12.62 -2.06 -20.01
CA ALA A 177 -12.54 -1.16 -18.85
C ALA A 177 -12.17 -1.92 -17.55
N ARG A 178 -12.61 -3.20 -17.39
CA ARG A 178 -12.10 -4.06 -16.30
C ARG A 178 -10.59 -4.23 -16.35
N LEU A 179 -10.04 -4.53 -17.52
CA LEU A 179 -8.60 -4.74 -17.70
C LEU A 179 -7.82 -3.43 -17.53
N ASP A 180 -8.38 -2.31 -17.99
CA ASP A 180 -7.78 -0.99 -17.80
C ASP A 180 -7.73 -0.64 -16.29
N TYR A 181 -8.83 -0.79 -15.58
CA TYR A 181 -8.88 -0.64 -14.13
C TYR A 181 -7.94 -1.60 -13.41
N GLY A 182 -7.81 -2.82 -13.87
CA GLY A 182 -6.92 -3.83 -13.29
C GLY A 182 -5.45 -3.45 -13.44
N TYR A 183 -4.98 -3.28 -14.66
CA TYR A 183 -3.55 -3.09 -14.93
C TYR A 183 -3.23 -2.39 -16.26
N GLN A 184 -4.10 -2.49 -17.29
CA GLN A 184 -3.73 -2.07 -18.63
C GLN A 184 -3.63 -0.56 -18.79
N ALA A 185 -4.41 0.24 -18.04
CA ALA A 185 -4.29 1.70 -18.08
C ALA A 185 -2.87 2.14 -17.68
N VAL A 186 -2.26 1.51 -16.68
CA VAL A 186 -0.86 1.78 -16.29
C VAL A 186 0.10 1.46 -17.44
N GLY A 187 -0.03 0.28 -18.06
CA GLY A 187 0.81 -0.14 -19.17
C GLY A 187 0.67 0.75 -20.40
N LYS A 188 -0.55 1.20 -20.70
CA LYS A 188 -0.87 2.11 -21.81
C LYS A 188 -0.32 3.52 -21.60
N LEU A 189 -0.49 4.08 -20.39
CA LEU A 189 -0.11 5.47 -20.10
C LEU A 189 1.38 5.66 -19.83
N THR A 190 2.09 4.67 -19.30
CA THR A 190 3.51 4.81 -18.95
C THR A 190 4.38 5.25 -20.15
N PRO A 191 4.33 4.58 -21.31
CA PRO A 191 5.09 5.02 -22.49
C PRO A 191 4.64 6.38 -23.00
N ILE A 192 3.34 6.70 -22.93
CA ILE A 192 2.80 8.01 -23.32
C ILE A 192 3.37 9.10 -22.41
N ALA A 193 3.34 8.91 -21.09
CA ALA A 193 3.88 9.86 -20.12
C ALA A 193 5.37 10.13 -20.37
N LYS A 194 6.16 9.07 -20.62
CA LYS A 194 7.59 9.22 -20.97
C LYS A 194 7.81 9.98 -22.28
N GLN A 195 6.95 9.79 -23.27
CA GLN A 195 6.98 10.57 -24.53
C GLN A 195 6.58 12.04 -24.31
N VAL A 196 5.56 12.31 -23.48
CA VAL A 196 5.18 13.68 -23.09
C VAL A 196 6.36 14.36 -22.38
N ILE A 197 7.05 13.69 -21.48
CA ILE A 197 8.24 14.20 -20.79
C ILE A 197 9.35 14.48 -21.81
N ALA A 198 9.61 13.56 -22.73
CA ALA A 198 10.62 13.75 -23.77
C ALA A 198 10.29 14.96 -24.67
N GLY A 199 9.01 15.13 -25.03
CA GLY A 199 8.54 16.30 -25.74
C GLY A 199 8.67 17.61 -24.95
N ALA A 200 8.47 17.56 -23.65
CA ALA A 200 8.54 18.73 -22.77
C ALA A 200 9.98 19.18 -22.46
N TYR A 201 10.90 18.22 -22.24
CA TYR A 201 12.26 18.53 -21.75
C TYR A 201 13.36 18.16 -22.74
N GLY A 202 13.03 17.67 -23.94
CA GLY A 202 14.00 17.23 -24.95
C GLY A 202 14.64 15.87 -24.63
N ARG A 203 14.28 15.22 -23.52
CA ARG A 203 14.75 13.89 -23.11
C ARG A 203 13.75 13.21 -22.17
N GLY A 204 13.77 11.88 -22.11
CA GLY A 204 12.97 11.11 -21.16
C GLY A 204 13.43 11.26 -19.70
N PRO A 205 12.67 10.72 -18.75
CA PRO A 205 13.07 10.73 -17.34
C PRO A 205 14.26 9.80 -17.08
N ASP A 206 15.19 10.24 -16.22
CA ASP A 206 16.31 9.41 -15.79
C ASP A 206 15.83 8.33 -14.81
N ARG A 207 14.83 8.68 -13.98
CA ARG A 207 14.23 7.80 -12.97
C ARG A 207 12.72 7.90 -13.00
N SER A 208 12.09 6.75 -12.88
CA SER A 208 10.63 6.62 -12.87
C SER A 208 10.16 5.95 -11.58
N TYR A 209 9.13 6.52 -10.99
CA TYR A 209 8.53 6.03 -9.75
C TYR A 209 7.04 5.80 -9.95
N PHE A 210 6.49 4.84 -9.24
CA PHE A 210 5.05 4.59 -9.17
C PHE A 210 4.61 4.56 -7.72
N GLY A 211 3.44 5.11 -7.40
CA GLY A 211 2.92 4.97 -6.05
C GLY A 211 1.49 5.46 -5.89
N GLY A 212 0.88 4.99 -4.81
CA GLY A 212 -0.46 5.35 -4.39
C GLY A 212 -0.85 4.65 -3.10
N CYS A 213 -2.01 5.00 -2.55
CA CYS A 213 -2.58 4.36 -1.38
C CYS A 213 -3.88 3.65 -1.74
N SER A 214 -4.29 2.62 -0.96
CA SER A 214 -5.53 1.88 -1.20
C SER A 214 -5.46 1.08 -2.51
N ASN A 215 -6.46 1.23 -3.38
CA ASN A 215 -6.39 0.72 -4.74
C ASN A 215 -5.15 1.26 -5.49
N GLY A 216 -4.70 2.49 -5.20
CA GLY A 216 -3.42 3.02 -5.72
C GLY A 216 -2.20 2.23 -5.24
N GLY A 217 -2.23 1.73 -4.00
CA GLY A 217 -1.24 0.78 -3.47
C GLY A 217 -1.31 -0.57 -4.19
N ARG A 218 -2.52 -1.06 -4.49
CA ARG A 218 -2.74 -2.24 -5.33
C ARG A 218 -2.15 -2.04 -6.73
N HIS A 219 -2.48 -0.91 -7.40
CA HIS A 219 -1.88 -0.56 -8.69
C HIS A 219 -0.36 -0.57 -8.63
N THR A 220 0.22 -0.10 -7.51
CA THR A 220 1.67 -0.09 -7.30
C THR A 220 2.27 -1.49 -7.30
N LEU A 221 1.70 -2.43 -6.54
CA LEU A 221 2.21 -3.80 -6.48
C LEU A 221 1.95 -4.57 -7.79
N VAL A 222 0.82 -4.31 -8.45
CA VAL A 222 0.53 -4.86 -9.79
C VAL A 222 1.53 -4.32 -10.82
N ALA A 223 1.86 -3.01 -10.77
CA ALA A 223 2.86 -2.42 -11.65
C ALA A 223 4.26 -2.99 -11.37
N ALA A 224 4.62 -3.23 -10.12
CA ALA A 224 5.90 -3.87 -9.75
C ALA A 224 6.03 -5.27 -10.35
N ALA A 225 4.93 -6.04 -10.38
CA ALA A 225 4.94 -7.39 -10.95
C ALA A 225 4.86 -7.42 -12.48
N ARG A 226 4.00 -6.56 -13.10
CA ARG A 226 3.75 -6.60 -14.55
C ARG A 226 4.66 -5.69 -15.36
N TYR A 227 5.13 -4.58 -14.77
CA TYR A 227 5.86 -3.52 -15.44
C TYR A 227 7.18 -3.18 -14.72
N ALA A 228 7.87 -4.21 -14.20
CA ALA A 228 9.13 -4.06 -13.46
C ALA A 228 10.20 -3.27 -14.22
N ASN A 229 10.19 -3.32 -15.56
CA ASN A 229 11.15 -2.61 -16.41
C ASN A 229 10.83 -1.12 -16.58
N GLU A 230 9.65 -0.65 -16.17
CA GLU A 230 9.19 0.72 -16.39
C GLU A 230 9.54 1.67 -15.25
N TYR A 231 9.77 1.14 -14.05
CA TYR A 231 9.95 1.95 -12.83
C TYR A 231 11.16 1.51 -12.02
N ASP A 232 11.76 2.48 -11.33
CA ASP A 232 12.94 2.30 -10.49
C ASP A 232 12.58 2.29 -9.00
N GLY A 233 11.42 2.83 -8.64
CA GLY A 233 10.93 2.85 -7.26
C GLY A 233 9.41 2.76 -7.17
N TYR A 234 8.93 2.06 -6.15
CA TYR A 234 7.51 1.81 -5.90
C TYR A 234 7.16 2.20 -4.48
N LEU A 235 6.09 2.98 -4.30
CA LEU A 235 5.57 3.37 -2.98
C LEU A 235 4.12 2.91 -2.84
N ALA A 236 3.89 1.82 -2.11
CA ALA A 236 2.57 1.26 -1.88
C ALA A 236 2.07 1.59 -0.46
N GLY A 237 1.04 2.42 -0.37
CA GLY A 237 0.35 2.69 0.90
C GLY A 237 -0.88 1.80 1.05
N ALA A 238 -1.08 1.20 2.23
CA ALA A 238 -2.23 0.36 2.56
C ALA A 238 -2.71 -0.47 1.33
N PRO A 239 -1.85 -1.30 0.72
CA PRO A 239 -2.14 -1.92 -0.57
C PRO A 239 -3.17 -3.03 -0.44
N GLY A 240 -4.30 -2.90 -1.13
CA GLY A 240 -5.25 -3.99 -1.31
C GLY A 240 -4.79 -4.96 -2.40
N TYR A 241 -3.66 -5.63 -2.26
CA TYR A 241 -3.12 -6.45 -3.33
C TYR A 241 -4.00 -7.67 -3.69
N ASN A 242 -4.81 -8.14 -2.73
CA ASN A 242 -5.87 -9.12 -2.93
C ASN A 242 -7.26 -8.46 -2.92
N LEU A 243 -7.41 -7.30 -3.56
CA LEU A 243 -8.62 -6.46 -3.47
C LEU A 243 -9.93 -7.22 -3.73
N PRO A 244 -10.08 -8.14 -4.70
CA PRO A 244 -11.33 -8.88 -4.85
C PRO A 244 -11.70 -9.73 -3.63
N LEU A 245 -10.71 -10.35 -2.97
CA LEU A 245 -10.92 -11.13 -1.75
C LEU A 245 -11.23 -10.22 -0.55
N ALA A 246 -10.57 -9.06 -0.45
CA ALA A 246 -10.84 -8.07 0.59
C ALA A 246 -12.28 -7.53 0.50
N ALA A 247 -12.73 -7.15 -0.70
CA ALA A 247 -14.11 -6.68 -0.92
C ALA A 247 -15.15 -7.76 -0.56
N LEU A 248 -14.88 -9.02 -0.89
CA LEU A 248 -15.74 -10.13 -0.46
C LEU A 248 -15.71 -10.33 1.05
N ALA A 249 -14.55 -10.16 1.71
CA ALA A 249 -14.42 -10.23 3.17
C ALA A 249 -15.18 -9.11 3.88
N ASN A 250 -15.25 -7.90 3.30
CA ASN A 250 -16.06 -6.81 3.84
C ASN A 250 -17.56 -7.11 3.77
N ILE A 251 -18.03 -7.71 2.65
CA ILE A 251 -19.42 -8.20 2.54
C ILE A 251 -19.69 -9.29 3.58
N PHE A 252 -18.78 -10.25 3.75
CA PHE A 252 -18.85 -11.24 4.82
C PHE A 252 -18.99 -10.58 6.21
N GLY A 253 -18.20 -9.53 6.49
CA GLY A 253 -18.29 -8.76 7.72
C GLY A 253 -19.67 -8.11 7.91
N ALA A 254 -20.21 -7.46 6.87
CA ALA A 254 -21.54 -6.86 6.91
C ALA A 254 -22.63 -7.88 7.20
N GLN A 255 -22.56 -9.08 6.61
CA GLN A 255 -23.49 -10.17 6.91
C GLN A 255 -23.40 -10.62 8.38
N ARG A 256 -22.19 -10.63 8.99
CA ARG A 256 -22.02 -10.92 10.42
C ARG A 256 -22.62 -9.81 11.29
N TYR A 257 -22.38 -8.54 10.96
CA TYR A 257 -23.01 -7.42 11.66
C TYR A 257 -24.54 -7.48 11.57
N ALA A 258 -25.09 -7.80 10.41
CA ALA A 258 -26.53 -7.91 10.22
C ALA A 258 -27.22 -8.90 11.18
N THR A 259 -26.51 -9.95 11.64
CA THR A 259 -27.07 -10.94 12.58
C THR A 259 -27.33 -10.39 13.99
N VAL A 260 -26.72 -9.27 14.36
CA VAL A 260 -26.80 -8.65 15.69
C VAL A 260 -27.20 -7.18 15.67
N ALA A 261 -27.47 -6.64 14.48
CA ALA A 261 -28.02 -5.30 14.30
C ALA A 261 -29.42 -5.20 14.93
N THR A 262 -29.70 -4.08 15.60
CA THR A 262 -31.01 -3.78 16.18
C THR A 262 -31.83 -2.84 15.31
N GLY A 263 -31.21 -2.21 14.31
CA GLY A 263 -31.83 -1.42 13.25
C GLY A 263 -31.95 -2.21 11.95
N ASP A 264 -32.45 -1.56 10.89
CA ASP A 264 -32.53 -2.15 9.55
C ASP A 264 -31.11 -2.32 8.94
N PRO A 265 -30.61 -3.55 8.82
CA PRO A 265 -29.25 -3.80 8.35
C PRO A 265 -29.03 -3.44 6.88
N SER A 266 -30.09 -3.19 6.10
CA SER A 266 -29.98 -2.72 4.71
C SER A 266 -29.59 -1.23 4.61
N THR A 267 -29.58 -0.52 5.74
CA THR A 267 -29.12 0.87 5.84
C THR A 267 -27.81 0.95 6.64
N PRO A 268 -26.87 1.84 6.28
CA PRO A 268 -25.63 2.01 7.03
C PRO A 268 -25.86 2.28 8.53
N ALA A 269 -26.78 3.19 8.85
CA ALA A 269 -27.10 3.52 10.24
C ALA A 269 -27.70 2.35 11.02
N GLY A 270 -28.54 1.54 10.37
CA GLY A 270 -29.11 0.36 10.99
C GLY A 270 -28.07 -0.76 11.17
N LEU A 271 -27.18 -0.95 10.19
CA LEU A 271 -26.08 -1.92 10.29
C LEU A 271 -25.08 -1.54 11.39
N GLU A 272 -24.76 -0.23 11.56
CA GLU A 272 -23.87 0.27 12.62
C GLU A 272 -24.40 -0.02 14.04
N THR A 273 -25.71 -0.26 14.21
CA THR A 273 -26.27 -0.66 15.52
C THR A 273 -25.74 -2.01 16.01
N ALA A 274 -25.16 -2.82 15.11
CA ALA A 274 -24.51 -4.07 15.48
C ALA A 274 -23.26 -3.86 16.34
N PHE A 275 -22.53 -2.76 16.10
CA PHE A 275 -21.27 -2.44 16.77
C PHE A 275 -21.10 -0.92 16.81
N THR A 276 -21.72 -0.30 17.78
CA THR A 276 -21.85 1.16 17.91
C THR A 276 -20.50 1.85 18.15
N ALA A 277 -20.44 3.16 17.88
CA ALA A 277 -19.23 3.95 18.12
C ALA A 277 -18.74 3.88 19.58
N ALA A 278 -19.65 3.80 20.56
CA ALA A 278 -19.30 3.64 21.97
C ALA A 278 -18.63 2.28 22.24
N GLU A 279 -19.18 1.22 21.66
CA GLU A 279 -18.66 -0.14 21.80
C GLU A 279 -17.30 -0.30 21.08
N ARG A 280 -17.12 0.31 19.91
CA ARG A 280 -15.81 0.32 19.22
C ARG A 280 -14.73 1.03 20.04
N ARG A 281 -15.06 2.20 20.64
CA ARG A 281 -14.13 2.89 21.54
C ARG A 281 -13.83 2.08 22.80
N MET A 282 -14.81 1.42 23.37
CA MET A 282 -14.61 0.51 24.51
C MET A 282 -13.70 -0.66 24.13
N LEU A 283 -13.90 -1.28 22.97
CA LEU A 283 -13.02 -2.34 22.48
C LEU A 283 -11.57 -1.83 22.30
N GLY A 284 -11.38 -0.69 21.64
CA GLY A 284 -10.04 -0.08 21.49
C GLY A 284 -9.36 0.20 22.84
N ALA A 285 -10.12 0.69 23.83
CA ALA A 285 -9.62 0.90 25.18
C ALA A 285 -9.24 -0.43 25.89
N ALA A 286 -10.02 -1.50 25.68
CA ALA A 286 -9.69 -2.83 26.21
C ALA A 286 -8.41 -3.40 25.58
N VAL A 287 -8.23 -3.20 24.28
CA VAL A 287 -6.98 -3.59 23.57
C VAL A 287 -5.78 -2.82 24.14
N LEU A 288 -5.90 -1.50 24.32
CA LEU A 288 -4.85 -0.67 24.94
C LEU A 288 -4.54 -1.15 26.38
N ALA A 289 -5.55 -1.37 27.20
CA ALA A 289 -5.35 -1.84 28.58
C ALA A 289 -4.53 -3.13 28.66
N ARG A 290 -4.67 -3.99 27.64
CA ARG A 290 -3.95 -5.26 27.56
C ARG A 290 -2.56 -5.13 26.94
N CYS A 291 -2.41 -4.30 25.93
CA CYS A 291 -1.29 -4.35 24.98
C CYS A 291 -0.34 -3.16 25.07
N ASP A 292 -0.79 -1.98 25.50
CA ASP A 292 -0.03 -0.71 25.41
C ASP A 292 1.40 -0.86 25.98
N LYS A 293 1.53 -1.46 27.17
CA LYS A 293 2.82 -1.67 27.85
C LYS A 293 3.79 -2.66 27.18
N LEU A 294 3.38 -3.35 26.13
CA LEU A 294 4.17 -4.45 25.53
C LEU A 294 5.42 -3.97 24.78
N ASP A 295 5.46 -2.70 24.40
CA ASP A 295 6.61 -2.07 23.75
C ASP A 295 7.49 -1.25 24.71
N GLY A 296 7.21 -1.31 26.01
CA GLY A 296 7.96 -0.64 27.07
C GLY A 296 7.41 0.73 27.46
N ALA A 297 6.31 1.18 26.84
CA ALA A 297 5.62 2.44 27.08
C ALA A 297 4.15 2.21 27.48
N VAL A 298 3.50 3.22 28.06
CA VAL A 298 2.05 3.31 28.22
C VAL A 298 1.67 4.68 27.68
N ASP A 299 1.39 4.77 26.38
CA ASP A 299 1.30 6.02 25.69
C ASP A 299 0.12 6.12 24.69
N GLY A 300 -0.72 5.08 24.65
CA GLY A 300 -1.90 4.99 23.78
C GLY A 300 -1.60 4.48 22.37
N LEU A 301 -0.40 3.91 22.12
CA LEU A 301 -0.02 3.24 20.88
C LEU A 301 0.55 1.85 21.16
N ILE A 302 0.25 0.90 20.29
CA ILE A 302 0.70 -0.48 20.43
C ILE A 302 1.72 -0.76 19.35
N GLN A 303 3.03 -0.52 19.63
CA GLN A 303 4.07 -0.82 18.65
C GLN A 303 4.32 -2.33 18.52
N ALA A 304 4.11 -3.09 19.59
CA ALA A 304 4.27 -4.54 19.62
C ALA A 304 3.02 -5.29 19.09
N THR A 305 2.55 -4.91 17.89
CA THR A 305 1.28 -5.32 17.27
C THR A 305 1.08 -6.84 17.26
N ARG A 306 2.04 -7.60 16.74
CA ARG A 306 1.97 -9.08 16.70
C ARG A 306 1.97 -9.72 18.08
N THR A 307 2.61 -9.10 19.06
CA THR A 307 2.57 -9.61 20.44
C THR A 307 1.20 -9.37 21.04
N CYS A 308 0.58 -8.23 20.75
CA CYS A 308 -0.80 -7.93 21.15
C CYS A 308 -1.77 -8.99 20.62
N GLN A 309 -1.70 -9.38 19.33
CA GLN A 309 -2.58 -10.42 18.78
C GLN A 309 -2.47 -11.77 19.49
N ARG A 310 -1.33 -12.09 20.11
CA ARG A 310 -1.14 -13.34 20.87
C ARG A 310 -1.67 -13.30 22.30
N VAL A 311 -1.78 -12.11 22.88
CA VAL A 311 -2.12 -11.97 24.32
C VAL A 311 -3.49 -11.37 24.56
N PHE A 312 -4.06 -10.65 23.59
CA PHE A 312 -5.42 -10.13 23.64
C PHE A 312 -6.42 -11.22 23.27
N ASP A 313 -7.52 -11.29 24.02
CA ASP A 313 -8.61 -12.24 23.77
C ASP A 313 -9.95 -11.54 23.95
N LEU A 314 -10.74 -11.51 22.86
CA LEU A 314 -12.03 -10.80 22.81
C LEU A 314 -13.01 -11.30 23.87
N GLN A 315 -13.00 -12.60 24.19
CA GLN A 315 -13.94 -13.17 25.16
C GLN A 315 -13.54 -12.81 26.60
N ARG A 316 -12.25 -12.83 26.90
CA ARG A 316 -11.69 -12.62 28.24
C ARG A 316 -11.50 -11.13 28.58
N ASP A 317 -10.95 -10.36 27.65
CA ASP A 317 -10.44 -9.01 27.91
C ASP A 317 -11.50 -7.90 27.67
N VAL A 318 -12.62 -8.24 27.02
CA VAL A 318 -13.74 -7.32 26.79
C VAL A 318 -14.91 -7.68 27.73
N PRO A 319 -15.49 -6.70 28.45
CA PRO A 319 -16.66 -6.97 29.31
C PRO A 319 -17.82 -7.55 28.51
N THR A 320 -18.47 -8.58 29.09
CA THR A 320 -19.73 -9.13 28.56
C THR A 320 -20.90 -8.47 29.27
N CYS A 321 -21.92 -8.01 28.51
CA CYS A 321 -23.10 -7.39 29.10
C CYS A 321 -23.90 -8.41 29.93
N GLU A 322 -24.19 -8.07 31.18
CA GLU A 322 -25.12 -8.78 32.07
C GLU A 322 -26.56 -8.29 31.91
N GLY A 323 -26.76 -7.13 31.27
CA GLY A 323 -28.03 -6.46 31.00
C GLY A 323 -28.08 -5.85 29.60
N PRO A 324 -28.90 -4.80 29.39
CA PRO A 324 -28.96 -4.08 28.12
C PRO A 324 -27.60 -3.49 27.73
N ARG A 325 -27.35 -3.41 26.42
CA ARG A 325 -26.15 -2.75 25.86
C ARG A 325 -26.19 -1.25 26.15
N ASP A 326 -25.14 -0.73 26.76
CA ASP A 326 -24.98 0.70 27.11
C ASP A 326 -23.71 1.32 26.54
N GLY A 327 -22.95 0.55 25.73
CA GLY A 327 -21.68 0.97 25.14
C GLY A 327 -20.44 0.66 26.00
N THR A 328 -20.61 0.09 27.20
CA THR A 328 -19.50 -0.29 28.11
C THR A 328 -19.18 -1.78 28.06
N CYS A 329 -19.94 -2.55 27.32
CA CYS A 329 -19.81 -4.01 27.18
C CYS A 329 -20.26 -4.47 25.78
N LEU A 330 -19.93 -5.70 25.40
CA LEU A 330 -20.49 -6.40 24.25
C LEU A 330 -21.36 -7.57 24.74
N SER A 331 -22.51 -7.75 24.11
CA SER A 331 -23.29 -8.98 24.32
C SER A 331 -22.49 -10.21 23.83
N GLN A 332 -22.79 -11.37 24.36
CA GLN A 332 -22.18 -12.62 23.87
C GLN A 332 -22.46 -12.84 22.38
N ALA A 333 -23.66 -12.49 21.89
CA ALA A 333 -24.00 -12.57 20.48
C ALA A 333 -23.11 -11.65 19.61
N GLN A 334 -22.83 -10.41 20.07
CA GLN A 334 -21.91 -9.52 19.35
C GLN A 334 -20.49 -10.10 19.31
N LYS A 335 -19.97 -10.61 20.43
CA LYS A 335 -18.63 -11.23 20.44
C LYS A 335 -18.54 -12.40 19.44
N ILE A 336 -19.59 -13.22 19.34
CA ILE A 336 -19.67 -14.33 18.37
C ILE A 336 -19.75 -13.80 16.94
N ALA A 337 -20.49 -12.73 16.68
CA ALA A 337 -20.64 -12.16 15.36
C ALA A 337 -19.35 -11.49 14.83
N ILE A 338 -18.64 -10.75 15.68
CA ILE A 338 -17.44 -10.00 15.27
C ILE A 338 -16.15 -10.83 15.27
N ALA A 339 -16.05 -11.87 16.09
CA ALA A 339 -14.84 -12.69 16.17
C ALA A 339 -14.37 -13.23 14.80
N PRO A 340 -15.26 -13.76 13.91
CA PRO A 340 -14.86 -14.21 12.58
C PRO A 340 -14.30 -13.09 11.69
N ILE A 341 -14.74 -11.84 11.87
CA ILE A 341 -14.22 -10.69 11.12
C ILE A 341 -12.75 -10.48 11.46
N PHE A 342 -12.42 -10.42 12.76
CA PHE A 342 -11.03 -10.26 13.22
C PHE A 342 -10.17 -11.50 12.98
N SER A 343 -10.75 -12.70 12.94
CA SER A 343 -9.98 -13.93 12.68
C SER A 343 -9.67 -14.16 11.20
N GLY A 344 -10.28 -13.38 10.31
CA GLY A 344 -10.22 -13.56 8.86
C GLY A 344 -11.43 -14.29 8.30
N ALA A 345 -11.85 -13.86 7.11
CA ALA A 345 -13.05 -14.37 6.46
C ALA A 345 -12.87 -15.81 5.97
N THR A 346 -13.91 -16.63 6.15
CA THR A 346 -13.93 -18.05 5.78
C THR A 346 -15.15 -18.39 4.94
N THR A 347 -15.05 -19.44 4.14
CA THR A 347 -16.18 -20.11 3.49
C THR A 347 -17.07 -20.79 4.53
N SER A 348 -18.22 -21.30 4.09
CA SER A 348 -19.19 -22.02 4.95
C SER A 348 -18.60 -23.28 5.59
N ASN A 349 -17.60 -23.91 4.95
CA ASN A 349 -16.88 -25.08 5.50
C ASN A 349 -15.66 -24.72 6.37
N GLY A 350 -15.43 -23.41 6.65
CA GLY A 350 -14.33 -22.92 7.47
C GLY A 350 -13.01 -22.73 6.74
N THR A 351 -12.95 -22.85 5.41
CA THR A 351 -11.72 -22.58 4.65
C THR A 351 -11.44 -21.08 4.59
N PRO A 352 -10.28 -20.58 5.10
CA PRO A 352 -9.94 -19.17 5.03
C PRO A 352 -9.76 -18.70 3.58
N PHE A 353 -10.25 -17.50 3.26
CA PHE A 353 -10.03 -16.86 1.96
C PHE A 353 -9.44 -15.44 2.04
N TYR A 354 -9.46 -14.82 3.23
CA TYR A 354 -8.81 -13.52 3.46
C TYR A 354 -8.15 -13.46 4.84
N GLY A 355 -7.12 -12.58 5.00
CA GLY A 355 -6.33 -12.45 6.20
C GLY A 355 -7.11 -11.89 7.40
N PRO A 356 -6.60 -12.12 8.65
CA PRO A 356 -7.19 -11.57 9.87
C PRO A 356 -6.97 -10.06 9.96
N PHE A 357 -7.93 -9.34 10.57
CA PHE A 357 -7.75 -7.96 10.99
C PHE A 357 -7.22 -7.89 12.42
N TYR A 358 -6.27 -6.98 12.67
CA TYR A 358 -5.64 -6.90 13.98
C TYR A 358 -6.48 -6.11 14.98
N PHE A 359 -6.50 -6.59 16.22
CA PHE A 359 -6.97 -5.80 17.34
C PHE A 359 -5.93 -4.71 17.64
N ASP A 360 -6.35 -3.45 17.53
CA ASP A 360 -5.48 -2.29 17.72
C ASP A 360 -6.27 -1.10 18.27
N SER A 361 -5.59 -0.06 18.72
CA SER A 361 -6.20 1.12 19.34
C SER A 361 -7.13 1.90 18.42
N GLY A 362 -6.91 1.84 17.10
CA GLY A 362 -7.68 2.60 16.11
C GLY A 362 -9.05 2.03 15.76
N ILE A 363 -9.49 0.92 16.34
CA ILE A 363 -10.83 0.34 16.11
C ILE A 363 -11.96 1.34 16.43
N GLY A 364 -11.72 2.30 17.34
CA GLY A 364 -12.67 3.37 17.63
C GLY A 364 -12.59 4.59 16.72
N GLY A 365 -11.71 4.61 15.72
CA GLY A 365 -11.42 5.76 14.87
C GLY A 365 -12.57 6.15 13.94
N GLY A 366 -12.57 7.43 13.52
CA GLY A 366 -13.63 8.03 12.72
C GLY A 366 -13.79 7.46 11.32
N GLY A 367 -12.76 6.81 10.75
CA GLY A 367 -12.83 6.16 9.44
C GLY A 367 -13.56 4.81 9.44
N ILE A 368 -13.67 4.15 10.59
CA ILE A 368 -14.25 2.80 10.72
C ILE A 368 -15.70 2.71 10.21
N PRO A 369 -16.63 3.64 10.55
CA PRO A 369 -18.01 3.51 10.10
C PRO A 369 -18.20 3.46 8.58
N PHE A 370 -17.37 4.20 7.85
CA PHE A 370 -17.44 4.17 6.39
C PHE A 370 -17.09 2.78 5.84
N TRP A 371 -15.99 2.21 6.30
CA TRP A 371 -15.48 0.95 5.76
C TRP A 371 -16.26 -0.28 6.22
N GLU A 372 -16.75 -0.27 7.48
CA GLU A 372 -17.45 -1.42 8.06
C GLU A 372 -18.95 -1.45 7.75
N PHE A 373 -19.60 -0.28 7.57
CA PHE A 373 -21.06 -0.21 7.49
C PHE A 373 -21.59 0.46 6.22
N ILE A 374 -20.80 1.32 5.55
CA ILE A 374 -21.22 1.97 4.30
C ILE A 374 -20.62 1.24 3.09
N ALA A 375 -19.33 1.04 3.07
CA ALA A 375 -18.62 0.46 1.92
C ALA A 375 -19.16 -0.92 1.52
N PRO A 376 -19.44 -1.87 2.42
CA PRO A 376 -19.96 -3.18 2.03
C PRO A 376 -21.30 -3.10 1.32
N LEU A 377 -22.14 -2.12 1.68
CA LEU A 377 -23.47 -1.95 1.11
C LEU A 377 -23.49 -1.13 -0.18
N ALA A 378 -22.48 -0.30 -0.43
CA ALA A 378 -22.47 0.66 -1.53
C ALA A 378 -21.28 0.49 -2.47
N LEU A 379 -20.05 0.35 -1.95
CA LEU A 379 -18.83 0.27 -2.74
C LEU A 379 -18.49 -1.18 -3.12
N ASP A 380 -18.41 -2.07 -2.11
CA ASP A 380 -18.01 -3.46 -2.31
C ASP A 380 -19.10 -4.27 -3.01
N SER A 381 -20.38 -3.94 -2.77
CA SER A 381 -21.50 -4.51 -3.52
C SER A 381 -21.34 -4.32 -5.03
N GLY A 382 -20.99 -3.09 -5.44
CA GLY A 382 -20.76 -2.77 -6.85
C GLY A 382 -19.46 -3.38 -7.38
N ALA A 383 -18.39 -3.33 -6.59
CA ALA A 383 -17.10 -3.89 -6.97
C ALA A 383 -17.18 -5.42 -7.16
N VAL A 384 -17.66 -6.16 -6.16
CA VAL A 384 -17.84 -7.61 -6.25
C VAL A 384 -18.86 -7.96 -7.31
N GLY A 385 -20.03 -7.29 -7.32
CA GLY A 385 -21.13 -7.69 -8.16
C GLY A 385 -21.01 -7.30 -9.63
N ALA A 386 -20.35 -6.19 -9.96
CA ALA A 386 -20.29 -5.72 -11.35
C ALA A 386 -18.88 -5.80 -11.95
N ILE A 387 -17.82 -5.65 -11.14
CA ILE A 387 -16.46 -5.60 -11.65
C ILE A 387 -15.75 -6.95 -11.51
N PHE A 388 -15.89 -7.63 -10.35
CA PHE A 388 -15.03 -8.76 -10.03
C PHE A 388 -15.65 -10.12 -10.38
N LYS A 389 -16.95 -10.32 -10.15
CA LYS A 389 -17.56 -11.61 -10.48
C LYS A 389 -17.88 -11.77 -11.97
N VAL A 390 -17.92 -13.01 -12.42
CA VAL A 390 -18.40 -13.41 -13.74
C VAL A 390 -19.49 -14.47 -13.58
N PRO A 391 -20.70 -14.23 -14.15
CA PRO A 391 -21.14 -13.01 -14.82
C PRO A 391 -21.45 -11.86 -13.86
N PRO A 392 -21.49 -10.58 -14.34
CA PRO A 392 -21.92 -9.44 -13.54
C PRO A 392 -23.36 -9.57 -13.04
N SER A 393 -23.63 -9.00 -11.87
CA SER A 393 -24.97 -9.01 -11.23
C SER A 393 -25.72 -7.70 -11.44
N ALA A 394 -26.89 -7.76 -12.09
CA ALA A 394 -27.78 -6.59 -12.19
C ALA A 394 -28.29 -6.12 -10.81
N LEU A 395 -28.45 -7.04 -9.84
CA LEU A 395 -28.88 -6.69 -8.49
C LEU A 395 -27.85 -5.81 -7.79
N ALA A 396 -26.55 -6.06 -7.96
CA ALA A 396 -25.50 -5.26 -7.36
C ALA A 396 -25.54 -3.78 -7.84
N LEU A 397 -25.94 -3.56 -9.08
CA LEU A 397 -26.07 -2.21 -9.67
C LEU A 397 -27.37 -1.50 -9.29
N SER A 398 -28.44 -2.25 -9.01
CA SER A 398 -29.76 -1.68 -8.70
C SER A 398 -30.07 -1.61 -7.21
N ASN A 399 -29.53 -2.52 -6.40
CA ASN A 399 -29.75 -2.60 -4.95
C ASN A 399 -28.55 -3.26 -4.26
N GLY A 400 -27.52 -2.47 -4.00
CA GLY A 400 -26.28 -2.91 -3.35
C GLY A 400 -26.49 -3.59 -1.99
N PRO A 401 -27.30 -3.01 -1.07
CA PRO A 401 -27.60 -3.65 0.22
C PRO A 401 -28.24 -5.03 0.08
N ALA A 402 -29.23 -5.18 -0.78
CA ALA A 402 -29.88 -6.48 -1.00
C ALA A 402 -28.91 -7.50 -1.61
N PHE A 403 -28.03 -7.05 -2.52
CA PHE A 403 -26.97 -7.89 -3.07
C PHE A 403 -26.01 -8.37 -1.96
N SER A 404 -25.44 -7.45 -1.17
CA SER A 404 -24.43 -7.79 -0.16
C SER A 404 -24.99 -8.69 0.95
N LEU A 405 -26.17 -8.35 1.48
CA LEU A 405 -26.77 -9.11 2.58
C LEU A 405 -27.31 -10.48 2.15
N GLY A 406 -27.66 -10.64 0.86
CA GLY A 406 -28.13 -11.90 0.30
C GLY A 406 -27.08 -12.72 -0.46
N LEU A 407 -25.82 -12.25 -0.53
CA LEU A 407 -24.76 -12.90 -1.31
C LEU A 407 -24.36 -14.24 -0.68
N ASP A 408 -24.32 -15.29 -1.49
CA ASP A 408 -23.65 -16.54 -1.13
C ASP A 408 -22.13 -16.35 -1.28
N ILE A 409 -21.42 -16.37 -0.15
CA ILE A 409 -19.97 -16.10 -0.09
C ILE A 409 -19.17 -17.17 -0.84
N ASP A 410 -19.55 -18.46 -0.72
CA ASP A 410 -18.82 -19.56 -1.35
C ASP A 410 -18.96 -19.51 -2.88
N GLN A 411 -20.16 -19.24 -3.35
CA GLN A 411 -20.42 -19.04 -4.78
C GLN A 411 -19.68 -17.80 -5.29
N ALA A 412 -19.78 -16.67 -4.59
CA ALA A 412 -19.12 -15.43 -4.98
C ALA A 412 -17.59 -15.61 -5.04
N LEU A 413 -17.01 -16.32 -4.09
CA LEU A 413 -15.58 -16.63 -4.09
C LEU A 413 -15.18 -17.39 -5.38
N ALA A 414 -15.96 -18.40 -5.79
CA ALA A 414 -15.71 -19.11 -7.04
C ALA A 414 -15.84 -18.19 -8.27
N GLU A 415 -16.82 -17.28 -8.25
CA GLU A 415 -17.08 -16.33 -9.35
C GLU A 415 -16.00 -15.25 -9.51
N LEU A 416 -15.18 -14.96 -8.46
CA LEU A 416 -13.99 -14.10 -8.59
C LEU A 416 -12.88 -14.74 -9.44
N PHE A 417 -12.85 -16.05 -9.56
CA PHE A 417 -11.91 -16.82 -10.40
C PHE A 417 -12.51 -17.20 -11.76
N ALA A 418 -13.78 -16.97 -11.97
CA ALA A 418 -14.49 -17.37 -13.17
C ALA A 418 -14.12 -16.49 -14.37
N VAL A 419 -14.22 -17.09 -15.56
CA VAL A 419 -14.07 -16.44 -16.86
C VAL A 419 -15.16 -16.97 -17.80
N ASP A 420 -15.48 -16.19 -18.84
CA ASP A 420 -16.38 -16.62 -19.92
C ASP A 420 -15.89 -16.04 -21.28
N ALA A 421 -16.71 -16.17 -22.32
CA ALA A 421 -16.37 -15.68 -23.66
C ALA A 421 -16.25 -14.14 -23.74
N THR A 422 -16.93 -13.41 -22.85
CA THR A 422 -16.90 -11.94 -22.77
C THR A 422 -15.79 -11.46 -21.83
N TYR A 423 -15.68 -12.08 -20.68
CA TYR A 423 -14.71 -11.72 -19.63
C TYR A 423 -13.63 -12.79 -19.54
N THR A 424 -12.59 -12.61 -20.35
CA THR A 424 -11.54 -13.63 -20.59
C THR A 424 -10.46 -13.68 -19.52
N GLU A 425 -10.41 -12.70 -18.61
CA GLU A 425 -9.56 -12.69 -17.42
C GLU A 425 -10.43 -12.61 -16.16
N SER A 426 -10.11 -13.46 -15.17
CA SER A 426 -10.78 -13.41 -13.86
C SER A 426 -10.33 -12.20 -13.05
N ALA A 427 -11.15 -11.79 -12.06
CA ALA A 427 -10.78 -10.69 -11.18
C ALA A 427 -9.43 -10.95 -10.46
N MET A 428 -9.20 -12.19 -10.03
CA MET A 428 -7.93 -12.56 -9.40
C MET A 428 -6.74 -12.50 -10.37
N SER A 429 -6.98 -12.58 -11.69
CA SER A 429 -5.93 -12.38 -12.70
C SER A 429 -5.63 -10.90 -12.94
N PHE A 430 -6.66 -10.07 -13.21
CA PHE A 430 -6.41 -8.69 -13.61
C PHE A 430 -6.23 -7.71 -12.45
N MET A 431 -6.74 -8.02 -11.24
CA MET A 431 -6.65 -7.13 -10.08
C MET A 431 -5.45 -7.39 -9.17
N THR A 432 -4.85 -8.58 -9.23
CA THR A 432 -3.76 -8.96 -8.33
C THR A 432 -2.41 -8.99 -9.06
N PRO A 433 -1.28 -8.84 -8.34
CA PRO A 433 0.03 -9.06 -8.92
C PRO A 433 0.15 -10.52 -9.41
N PRO A 434 0.48 -10.79 -10.67
CA PRO A 434 0.79 -12.16 -11.07
C PRO A 434 1.98 -12.68 -10.26
N ASN A 435 1.86 -13.90 -9.71
CA ASN A 435 2.88 -14.46 -8.84
C ASN A 435 3.30 -13.49 -7.71
N ALA A 436 2.32 -13.04 -6.92
CA ALA A 436 2.48 -11.93 -5.96
C ALA A 436 3.73 -12.01 -5.07
N HIS A 437 4.27 -13.20 -4.84
CA HIS A 437 5.48 -13.42 -4.06
C HIS A 437 6.77 -13.46 -4.91
N ASP A 438 6.70 -13.30 -6.23
CA ASP A 438 7.87 -13.22 -7.11
C ASP A 438 8.09 -11.79 -7.61
N MET A 439 8.97 -11.06 -6.93
CA MET A 439 9.41 -9.72 -7.29
C MET A 439 10.88 -9.72 -7.78
N ASN A 440 11.36 -10.85 -8.32
CA ASN A 440 12.75 -10.96 -8.74
C ASN A 440 13.11 -9.97 -9.86
N ALA A 441 12.20 -9.70 -10.80
CA ALA A 441 12.44 -8.71 -11.86
C ALA A 441 12.72 -7.29 -11.29
N VAL A 442 12.00 -6.89 -10.24
CA VAL A 442 12.25 -5.62 -9.53
C VAL A 442 13.64 -5.64 -8.88
N ARG A 443 13.97 -6.72 -8.18
CA ARG A 443 15.26 -6.91 -7.51
C ARG A 443 16.42 -6.87 -8.51
N GLU A 444 16.34 -7.63 -9.59
CA GLU A 444 17.39 -7.76 -10.60
C GLU A 444 17.66 -6.45 -11.33
N ARG A 445 16.63 -5.65 -11.56
CA ARG A 445 16.76 -4.28 -12.08
C ARG A 445 17.45 -3.32 -11.09
N GLY A 446 17.49 -3.65 -9.81
CA GLY A 446 17.96 -2.74 -8.74
C GLY A 446 16.89 -1.77 -8.25
N ALA A 447 15.65 -1.91 -8.71
CA ALA A 447 14.51 -1.13 -8.27
C ALA A 447 14.12 -1.44 -6.81
N LYS A 448 13.35 -0.56 -6.18
CA LYS A 448 13.02 -0.64 -4.75
C LYS A 448 11.52 -0.54 -4.52
N ILE A 449 11.02 -1.28 -3.52
CA ILE A 449 9.63 -1.23 -3.07
C ILE A 449 9.60 -0.76 -1.62
N LEU A 450 8.85 0.31 -1.35
CA LEU A 450 8.53 0.76 0.00
C LEU A 450 7.03 0.64 0.21
N VAL A 451 6.64 -0.03 1.29
CA VAL A 451 5.24 -0.24 1.67
C VAL A 451 5.01 0.35 3.05
N TYR A 452 3.91 1.05 3.26
CA TYR A 452 3.41 1.39 4.58
C TYR A 452 1.94 0.95 4.73
N HIS A 453 1.55 0.53 5.94
CA HIS A 453 0.18 0.05 6.18
C HIS A 453 -0.27 0.39 7.59
N GLY A 454 -1.49 0.88 7.75
CA GLY A 454 -2.11 1.13 9.04
C GLY A 454 -2.51 -0.18 9.73
N VAL A 455 -2.15 -0.32 11.00
CA VAL A 455 -2.48 -1.55 11.76
C VAL A 455 -3.99 -1.67 12.03
N SER A 456 -4.67 -0.53 12.17
CA SER A 456 -6.13 -0.45 12.32
C SER A 456 -6.88 -0.28 10.99
N ASP A 457 -6.27 -0.63 9.86
CA ASP A 457 -6.94 -0.54 8.57
C ASP A 457 -8.14 -1.49 8.51
N PRO A 458 -9.38 -0.98 8.37
CA PRO A 458 -10.58 -1.81 8.43
C PRO A 458 -10.99 -2.41 7.10
N ILE A 459 -10.37 -1.99 5.98
CA ILE A 459 -10.70 -2.52 4.65
C ILE A 459 -9.64 -3.49 4.12
N PHE A 460 -8.35 -3.19 4.34
CA PHE A 460 -7.27 -4.08 3.93
C PHE A 460 -6.47 -4.54 5.15
N SER A 461 -6.40 -5.84 5.33
CA SER A 461 -5.68 -6.42 6.45
C SER A 461 -4.18 -6.13 6.34
N VAL A 462 -3.59 -5.56 7.40
CA VAL A 462 -2.12 -5.45 7.52
C VAL A 462 -1.46 -6.82 7.54
N ALA A 463 -2.12 -7.84 8.13
CA ALA A 463 -1.62 -9.22 8.13
C ALA A 463 -1.54 -9.84 6.73
N ASP A 464 -2.43 -9.43 5.81
CA ASP A 464 -2.35 -9.84 4.40
C ASP A 464 -1.09 -9.22 3.74
N THR A 465 -0.78 -7.96 4.03
CA THR A 465 0.44 -7.29 3.55
C THR A 465 1.71 -7.88 4.19
N GLU A 466 1.67 -8.25 5.48
CA GLU A 466 2.78 -8.97 6.11
C GLU A 466 3.01 -10.34 5.43
N ALA A 467 1.93 -11.08 5.13
CA ALA A 467 2.01 -12.36 4.44
C ALA A 467 2.62 -12.21 3.03
N TRP A 468 2.27 -11.13 2.32
CA TRP A 468 2.91 -10.78 1.04
C TRP A 468 4.41 -10.53 1.22
N TYR A 469 4.82 -9.73 2.23
CA TYR A 469 6.22 -9.45 2.49
C TYR A 469 7.02 -10.71 2.88
N ASP A 470 6.46 -11.53 3.78
CA ASP A 470 7.06 -12.81 4.17
C ASP A 470 7.18 -13.76 2.96
N GLY A 471 6.20 -13.71 2.05
CA GLY A 471 6.21 -14.47 0.79
C GLY A 471 7.35 -14.05 -0.15
N ILE A 472 7.54 -12.75 -0.37
CA ILE A 472 8.66 -12.25 -1.19
C ILE A 472 10.02 -12.47 -0.51
N ASP A 473 10.09 -12.43 0.82
CA ASP A 473 11.32 -12.73 1.55
C ASP A 473 11.72 -14.20 1.34
N LYS A 474 10.79 -15.12 1.52
CA LYS A 474 11.00 -16.54 1.28
C LYS A 474 11.40 -16.85 -0.18
N SER A 475 10.69 -16.28 -1.15
CA SER A 475 10.96 -16.52 -2.58
C SER A 475 12.29 -15.92 -3.04
N SER A 476 12.75 -14.85 -2.41
CA SER A 476 14.05 -14.21 -2.68
C SER A 476 15.22 -14.81 -1.88
N GLY A 477 15.00 -15.88 -1.10
CA GLY A 477 16.02 -16.49 -0.25
C GLY A 477 16.39 -15.67 0.97
N ASN A 478 15.39 -15.10 1.66
CA ASN A 478 15.48 -14.21 2.82
C ASN A 478 16.20 -12.88 2.50
N ARG A 479 15.94 -12.35 1.32
CA ARG A 479 16.59 -11.15 0.79
C ARG A 479 15.61 -10.03 0.43
N ALA A 480 14.35 -10.08 0.88
CA ALA A 480 13.39 -9.00 0.64
C ALA A 480 13.95 -7.65 1.08
N ARG A 481 14.65 -7.60 2.22
CA ARG A 481 15.26 -6.39 2.76
C ARG A 481 16.25 -5.68 1.81
N ASP A 482 16.77 -6.35 0.79
CA ASP A 482 17.69 -5.75 -0.17
C ASP A 482 16.95 -4.84 -1.18
N PHE A 483 15.65 -5.05 -1.37
CA PHE A 483 14.86 -4.32 -2.37
C PHE A 483 13.44 -3.93 -1.92
N ALA A 484 12.96 -4.44 -0.79
CA ALA A 484 11.63 -4.11 -0.25
C ALA A 484 11.71 -3.76 1.25
N ARG A 485 10.84 -2.84 1.69
CA ARG A 485 10.61 -2.49 3.11
C ARG A 485 9.12 -2.34 3.35
N LEU A 486 8.65 -2.92 4.45
CA LEU A 486 7.30 -2.71 4.96
C LEU A 486 7.40 -1.95 6.29
N TYR A 487 6.52 -0.95 6.47
CA TYR A 487 6.38 -0.16 7.68
C TYR A 487 4.94 -0.25 8.16
N GLU A 488 4.74 -0.84 9.31
CA GLU A 488 3.46 -0.82 10.02
C GLU A 488 3.29 0.51 10.74
N VAL A 489 2.07 1.06 10.71
CA VAL A 489 1.73 2.31 11.40
C VAL A 489 0.66 2.02 12.44
N PRO A 490 1.03 1.80 13.71
CA PRO A 490 0.10 1.52 14.79
C PRO A 490 -0.96 2.60 14.96
N GLY A 491 -2.19 2.19 15.25
CA GLY A 491 -3.34 3.08 15.41
C GLY A 491 -3.89 3.67 14.12
N MET A 492 -3.16 3.63 13.02
CA MET A 492 -3.59 4.23 11.76
C MET A 492 -4.66 3.38 11.08
N GLY A 493 -5.72 4.04 10.63
CA GLY A 493 -6.76 3.47 9.78
C GLY A 493 -6.33 3.37 8.32
N HIS A 494 -7.31 3.40 7.42
CA HIS A 494 -7.05 3.25 5.99
C HIS A 494 -6.37 4.47 5.39
N CYS A 495 -5.13 4.34 4.93
CA CYS A 495 -4.25 5.37 4.36
C CYS A 495 -3.86 6.49 5.32
N SER A 496 -4.66 6.81 6.33
CA SER A 496 -4.44 7.85 7.35
C SER A 496 -5.51 7.79 8.44
N GLY A 497 -5.44 8.71 9.41
CA GLY A 497 -6.43 8.79 10.49
C GLY A 497 -6.18 7.75 11.58
N GLY A 498 -7.15 7.60 12.48
CA GLY A 498 -6.99 6.84 13.70
C GLY A 498 -6.08 7.54 14.73
N PRO A 499 -6.02 7.05 15.99
CA PRO A 499 -5.10 7.58 17.01
C PRO A 499 -3.66 7.15 16.69
N ALA A 500 -3.03 7.82 15.71
CA ALA A 500 -1.77 7.40 15.11
C ALA A 500 -0.79 8.56 14.87
N THR A 501 0.48 8.22 14.69
CA THR A 501 1.45 9.09 14.03
C THR A 501 1.39 8.82 12.52
N ASP A 502 0.38 9.36 11.86
CA ASP A 502 -0.01 9.02 10.50
C ASP A 502 0.63 9.90 9.41
N GLN A 503 1.58 10.77 9.78
CA GLN A 503 2.26 11.68 8.84
C GLN A 503 3.76 11.39 8.79
N ALA A 504 4.25 10.92 7.65
CA ALA A 504 5.66 10.61 7.43
C ALA A 504 6.10 10.95 5.99
N ASP A 505 7.41 11.15 5.81
CA ASP A 505 8.01 11.24 4.48
C ASP A 505 8.47 9.85 4.02
N PHE A 506 7.77 9.28 3.05
CA PHE A 506 8.14 8.02 2.42
C PHE A 506 8.83 8.20 1.05
N ILE A 507 8.69 9.39 0.44
CA ILE A 507 9.23 9.67 -0.90
C ILE A 507 10.75 9.84 -0.84
N THR A 508 11.25 10.73 0.03
CA THR A 508 12.69 11.02 0.12
C THR A 508 13.51 9.78 0.46
N PRO A 509 13.13 8.93 1.45
CA PRO A 509 13.82 7.67 1.70
C PRO A 509 13.81 6.71 0.52
N LEU A 510 12.70 6.61 -0.22
CA LEU A 510 12.64 5.78 -1.42
C LEU A 510 13.60 6.26 -2.50
N VAL A 511 13.62 7.58 -2.78
CA VAL A 511 14.52 8.18 -3.77
C VAL A 511 15.99 7.97 -3.38
N ASN A 512 16.34 8.19 -2.11
CA ASN A 512 17.70 7.95 -1.61
C ASN A 512 18.10 6.48 -1.74
N TRP A 513 17.16 5.56 -1.50
CA TRP A 513 17.44 4.14 -1.65
C TRP A 513 17.69 3.75 -3.11
N VAL A 514 16.84 4.22 -4.02
CA VAL A 514 16.99 3.97 -5.46
C VAL A 514 18.29 4.58 -6.00
N GLU A 515 18.54 5.86 -5.73
CA GLU A 515 19.58 6.63 -6.43
C GLU A 515 20.92 6.70 -5.69
N GLN A 516 20.93 6.51 -4.38
CA GLN A 516 22.13 6.56 -3.56
C GLN A 516 22.49 5.22 -2.93
N GLY A 517 21.55 4.23 -2.99
CA GLY A 517 21.72 2.92 -2.36
C GLY A 517 21.59 2.95 -0.84
N VAL A 518 21.08 4.05 -0.27
CA VAL A 518 20.87 4.19 1.18
C VAL A 518 19.51 3.58 1.53
N ALA A 519 19.54 2.34 2.01
CA ALA A 519 18.32 1.64 2.42
C ALA A 519 17.68 2.36 3.63
N PRO A 520 16.37 2.63 3.62
CA PRO A 520 15.75 3.30 4.75
C PRO A 520 15.71 2.36 5.96
N GLY A 521 16.24 2.84 7.07
CA GLY A 521 16.07 2.27 8.40
C GLY A 521 14.74 2.74 9.01
N ARG A 522 14.77 3.27 10.24
CA ARG A 522 13.59 3.90 10.84
C ARG A 522 13.15 5.15 10.07
N ILE A 523 11.84 5.32 9.88
CA ILE A 523 11.22 6.54 9.36
C ILE A 523 10.52 7.24 10.52
N VAL A 524 10.75 8.54 10.71
CA VAL A 524 10.07 9.28 11.76
C VAL A 524 8.71 9.76 11.30
N ALA A 525 7.67 9.30 11.98
CA ALA A 525 6.30 9.73 11.78
C ALA A 525 5.83 10.64 12.91
N ARG A 526 4.87 11.53 12.64
CA ARG A 526 4.30 12.47 13.60
C ARG A 526 2.79 12.40 13.66
N ALA A 527 2.23 12.69 14.83
CA ALA A 527 0.79 12.89 14.97
C ALA A 527 0.40 14.24 14.37
N ARG A 528 -0.79 14.32 13.80
CA ARG A 528 -1.34 15.56 13.24
C ARG A 528 -2.27 16.26 14.23
N GLY A 529 -1.71 17.11 15.06
CA GLY A 529 -2.45 18.01 15.94
C GLY A 529 -2.98 19.26 15.23
N ALA A 530 -3.53 20.22 15.99
CA ALA A 530 -3.95 21.50 15.46
C ALA A 530 -2.78 22.24 14.78
N GLY A 531 -3.03 22.78 13.58
CA GLY A 531 -2.02 23.49 12.79
C GLY A 531 -1.08 22.61 11.98
N SER A 532 -1.25 21.29 11.99
CA SER A 532 -0.44 20.37 11.16
C SER A 532 -0.65 20.63 9.66
N PRO A 533 0.42 20.55 8.85
CA PRO A 533 0.30 20.58 7.40
C PRO A 533 -0.65 19.47 6.92
N GLY A 534 -1.57 19.81 6.00
CA GLY A 534 -2.58 18.86 5.53
C GLY A 534 -3.79 18.69 6.46
N GLY A 535 -3.87 19.45 7.57
CA GLY A 535 -4.98 19.44 8.52
C GLY A 535 -4.76 18.54 9.73
N ALA A 536 -5.52 18.81 10.79
CA ALA A 536 -5.50 17.98 11.99
C ALA A 536 -6.20 16.64 11.75
N ASN A 537 -5.70 15.60 12.42
CA ASN A 537 -6.37 14.32 12.54
C ASN A 537 -7.24 14.34 13.80
N ALA A 538 -8.57 14.26 13.62
CA ALA A 538 -9.54 14.35 14.71
C ALA A 538 -9.48 13.15 15.69
N ASP A 539 -8.89 12.03 15.28
CA ASP A 539 -8.75 10.85 16.12
C ASP A 539 -7.54 10.92 17.06
N VAL A 540 -6.65 11.92 16.89
CA VAL A 540 -5.50 12.09 17.78
C VAL A 540 -6.00 12.52 19.17
N PRO A 541 -5.70 11.73 20.23
CA PRO A 541 -6.14 12.05 21.58
C PRO A 541 -5.63 13.42 22.05
N ALA A 542 -6.48 14.21 22.69
CA ALA A 542 -6.12 15.52 23.22
C ALA A 542 -5.01 15.47 24.30
N SER A 543 -4.80 14.30 24.90
CA SER A 543 -3.74 14.04 25.86
C SER A 543 -2.35 13.89 25.23
N TRP A 544 -2.27 13.69 23.92
CA TRP A 544 -0.98 13.56 23.24
C TRP A 544 -0.30 14.90 23.06
N SER A 545 1.03 14.90 23.13
CA SER A 545 1.81 16.09 22.76
C SER A 545 1.55 16.47 21.31
N PRO A 546 1.32 17.78 21.01
CA PRO A 546 1.19 18.23 19.62
C PRO A 546 2.47 18.01 18.78
N SER A 547 3.59 17.74 19.44
CA SER A 547 4.88 17.41 18.80
C SER A 547 5.21 15.92 18.82
N ARG A 548 4.24 15.05 19.13
CA ARG A 548 4.45 13.60 19.20
C ARG A 548 5.01 13.05 17.91
N THR A 549 6.11 12.30 18.04
CA THR A 549 6.73 11.52 16.98
C THR A 549 6.96 10.09 17.41
N ARG A 550 6.94 9.15 16.46
CA ARG A 550 7.31 7.75 16.67
C ARG A 550 8.17 7.27 15.51
N PRO A 551 9.12 6.35 15.75
CA PRO A 551 9.78 5.68 14.65
C PRO A 551 8.87 4.62 14.07
N LEU A 552 8.71 4.61 12.76
CA LEU A 552 8.24 3.45 12.02
C LEU A 552 9.46 2.58 11.73
N CYS A 553 9.44 1.36 12.24
CA CYS A 553 10.54 0.41 12.08
C CYS A 553 10.29 -0.48 10.85
N PRO A 554 11.33 -0.84 10.08
CA PRO A 554 11.15 -1.78 8.99
C PRO A 554 10.77 -3.15 9.54
N TYR A 555 9.66 -3.70 9.05
CA TYR A 555 9.16 -5.01 9.41
C TYR A 555 10.24 -6.10 9.17
N PRO A 556 10.42 -7.07 10.07
CA PRO A 556 9.63 -7.36 11.26
C PRO A 556 10.13 -6.72 12.56
N SER A 557 10.93 -5.65 12.50
CA SER A 557 11.38 -4.92 13.69
C SER A 557 10.24 -4.14 14.32
N VAL A 558 10.29 -3.97 15.65
CA VAL A 558 9.28 -3.30 16.45
C VAL A 558 9.91 -2.09 17.14
N ALA A 559 9.22 -0.96 17.19
CA ALA A 559 9.66 0.18 17.97
C ALA A 559 9.50 -0.13 19.47
N ARG A 560 10.56 0.11 20.25
CA ARG A 560 10.55 -0.03 21.71
C ARG A 560 11.08 1.22 22.36
N TYR A 561 10.41 1.65 23.42
CA TYR A 561 10.88 2.74 24.25
C TYR A 561 12.14 2.33 25.01
N ASP A 562 13.20 3.13 24.91
CA ASP A 562 14.49 2.85 25.58
C ASP A 562 14.48 3.13 27.08
N ARG A 563 13.31 3.58 27.62
CA ARG A 563 13.06 3.95 29.01
C ARG A 563 13.88 5.15 29.50
N SER A 564 14.35 5.97 28.56
CA SER A 564 15.08 7.21 28.85
C SER A 564 14.55 8.36 27.98
N GLY A 565 14.65 9.58 28.49
CA GLY A 565 14.24 10.79 27.78
C GLY A 565 12.72 10.95 27.64
N ASP A 566 12.32 11.84 26.73
CA ASP A 566 10.90 12.18 26.48
C ASP A 566 10.24 11.09 25.62
N ILE A 567 9.23 10.42 26.19
CA ILE A 567 8.45 9.38 25.51
C ILE A 567 7.78 9.89 24.21
N GLU A 568 7.53 11.21 24.12
CA GLU A 568 6.87 11.82 22.96
C GLU A 568 7.79 11.93 21.73
N GLN A 569 9.10 11.68 21.90
CA GLN A 569 10.09 11.86 20.85
C GLN A 569 10.61 10.53 20.30
N ALA A 570 10.52 10.34 18.98
CA ALA A 570 11.03 9.17 18.27
C ALA A 570 12.51 8.87 18.52
N ALA A 571 13.29 9.90 18.92
CA ALA A 571 14.71 9.75 19.24
C ALA A 571 14.98 8.81 20.43
N ASN A 572 13.98 8.65 21.34
CA ASN A 572 14.08 7.84 22.55
C ASN A 572 13.45 6.45 22.37
N TRP A 573 13.34 6.00 21.13
CA TRP A 573 12.80 4.69 20.75
C TRP A 573 13.80 3.97 19.85
N LEU A 574 13.91 2.67 20.02
CA LEU A 574 14.80 1.80 19.25
C LEU A 574 13.96 0.86 18.36
N CYS A 575 14.49 0.53 17.20
CA CYS A 575 13.92 -0.54 16.36
C CYS A 575 14.60 -1.86 16.75
N GLU A 576 13.84 -2.77 17.40
CA GLU A 576 14.35 -4.07 17.80
C GLU A 576 13.85 -5.15 16.83
N GLY A 577 14.78 -5.93 16.26
CA GLY A 577 14.48 -7.08 15.40
C GLY A 577 14.12 -8.35 16.20
N ARG A 578 13.66 -9.39 15.52
CA ARG A 578 13.38 -10.73 16.10
C ARG A 578 14.63 -11.50 16.52
N GLY A 579 15.59 -10.90 17.09
CA GLY A 579 16.82 -11.52 17.57
C GLY A 579 17.80 -10.39 17.81
N GLY A 580 17.98 -10.02 19.06
CA GLY A 580 18.82 -8.92 19.47
C GLY A 580 20.17 -8.93 18.75
N GLY A 581 20.47 -7.84 18.10
CA GLY A 581 21.71 -7.59 17.41
C GLY A 581 21.55 -6.33 16.58
N ASP A 582 22.17 -5.31 17.06
CA ASP A 582 22.24 -3.97 16.52
C ASP A 582 22.53 -3.95 15.01
N ASP A 583 21.89 -2.99 14.31
CA ASP A 583 22.51 -2.26 13.20
C ASP A 583 22.21 -0.76 13.31
#